data_1fc2b832fe8d6291986a41474f8aa63b
#
_entry.id   1fc2b832fe8d6291986a41474f8aa63b
#
_cell.length_a   1.000
_cell.length_b   1.000
_cell.length_c   1.000
_cell.angle_alpha   90.00
_cell.angle_beta   90.00
_cell.angle_gamma   90.00
#
_symmetry.space_group_name_H-M   'P 1'
#
loop_
_entity.id
_entity.type
_entity.pdbx_description
1 polymer ?
#
loop_
_entity_poly.entity_id
_entity_poly.type
_entity_poly.pdbx_seq_one_letter_code
_entity_poly.pdbx_strand_id
1 'polypeptide(L)'
;MTARRSILALLLALALSAAALPAAASAKRKPCPSNGSGCTLARVAAETGIFVGTALSNEMTAAEKADVTANFNAVTSENAFKWSEMSKTAGATDFATTDRLVAWAQAKKLRLRAHTLLWHRIQNAPWLKAELAASPNPAARLRQLIAERTAKVVGRYRGKVAIWDVINEPLALFGAGYDTEDSSLTPKNVFYTTLGEGYIADAFGLAHKADPKAKLFLNELLWDARIGDPKSDALLALVARLKKARVPIDGVGIQAHAMLGTSSPWFPSTTASLKRYIDALGKLGVKVEITELDVRLPLLADQPNPLAAQAAVYRRVASACAQARACSGLTVWGQRDSDSWLDSYSLTSATAPNNPLLLDAGGKRKLAYQAVAAGLLERRR
;
A
#
# COMPACT_ATOMS: atom_id res chain seq x y z
N MET A 1 32.76 -29.44 -78.87
CA MET A 1 32.63 -30.75 -78.19
C MET A 1 32.66 -30.54 -76.72
N THR A 2 31.50 -30.39 -76.08
CA THR A 2 31.39 -30.10 -74.67
C THR A 2 30.21 -30.88 -74.09
N ALA A 3 30.51 -31.83 -73.22
CA ALA A 3 29.54 -32.70 -72.55
C ALA A 3 28.88 -31.98 -71.39
N ARG A 4 27.58 -31.85 -71.38
CA ARG A 4 26.78 -31.44 -70.22
C ARG A 4 26.55 -32.64 -69.32
N ARG A 5 27.00 -32.56 -68.05
CA ARG A 5 26.60 -33.48 -66.99
C ARG A 5 25.42 -32.88 -66.20
N SER A 6 24.28 -33.54 -66.24
CA SER A 6 23.12 -33.27 -65.44
C SER A 6 23.25 -33.93 -64.08
N ILE A 7 23.16 -33.15 -63.00
CA ILE A 7 23.09 -33.64 -61.61
C ILE A 7 21.63 -33.64 -61.22
N LEU A 8 21.09 -34.81 -60.97
CA LEU A 8 19.75 -35.05 -60.45
C LEU A 8 19.78 -34.90 -58.90
N ALA A 9 19.19 -33.84 -58.36
CA ALA A 9 19.05 -33.65 -56.91
C ALA A 9 17.80 -34.35 -56.41
N LEU A 10 18.00 -35.38 -55.58
CA LEU A 10 16.92 -36.09 -54.87
C LEU A 10 16.55 -35.29 -53.62
N LEU A 11 15.37 -34.64 -53.61
CA LEU A 11 14.78 -34.00 -52.44
C LEU A 11 14.01 -35.04 -51.62
N LEU A 12 14.58 -35.47 -50.48
CA LEU A 12 13.90 -36.24 -49.44
C LEU A 12 13.06 -35.27 -48.57
N ALA A 13 11.76 -35.28 -48.72
CA ALA A 13 10.82 -34.57 -47.85
C ALA A 13 10.63 -35.40 -46.56
N LEU A 14 11.28 -34.99 -45.46
CA LEU A 14 10.92 -35.46 -44.10
C LEU A 14 9.66 -34.77 -43.65
N ALA A 15 8.52 -35.45 -43.64
CA ALA A 15 7.29 -35.02 -42.97
C ALA A 15 7.47 -35.19 -41.46
N LEU A 16 7.80 -34.11 -40.74
CA LEU A 16 7.67 -34.05 -39.27
C LEU A 16 6.19 -34.00 -38.93
N SER A 17 5.61 -35.12 -38.54
CA SER A 17 4.30 -35.15 -37.86
C SER A 17 4.46 -34.58 -36.46
N ALA A 18 4.14 -33.30 -36.29
CA ALA A 18 3.99 -32.67 -34.97
C ALA A 18 2.78 -33.30 -34.27
N ALA A 19 3.01 -34.27 -33.41
CA ALA A 19 2.00 -34.77 -32.51
C ALA A 19 1.64 -33.61 -31.56
N ALA A 20 0.47 -33.01 -31.75
CA ALA A 20 -0.09 -32.03 -30.81
C ALA A 20 -0.36 -32.75 -29.49
N LEU A 21 0.48 -32.48 -28.50
CA LEU A 21 0.20 -32.88 -27.12
C LEU A 21 -1.13 -32.25 -26.72
N PRO A 22 -2.09 -33.03 -26.20
CA PRO A 22 -3.34 -32.46 -25.74
C PRO A 22 -3.01 -31.43 -24.64
N ALA A 23 -3.44 -30.20 -24.84
CA ALA A 23 -3.39 -29.18 -23.81
C ALA A 23 -4.14 -29.72 -22.59
N ALA A 24 -3.40 -30.01 -21.50
CA ALA A 24 -3.99 -30.47 -20.27
C ALA A 24 -5.05 -29.45 -19.87
N ALA A 25 -6.32 -29.85 -19.95
CA ALA A 25 -7.43 -29.03 -19.50
C ALA A 25 -7.19 -28.72 -18.01
N SER A 26 -6.80 -27.48 -17.72
CA SER A 26 -6.64 -27.00 -16.35
C SER A 26 -7.98 -27.18 -15.65
N ALA A 27 -8.09 -28.20 -14.80
CA ALA A 27 -9.30 -28.44 -14.03
C ALA A 27 -9.62 -27.14 -13.27
N LYS A 28 -10.77 -26.53 -13.58
CA LYS A 28 -11.21 -25.29 -12.91
C LYS A 28 -11.26 -25.55 -11.42
N ARG A 29 -10.35 -24.93 -10.65
CA ARG A 29 -10.32 -25.05 -9.18
C ARG A 29 -11.69 -24.64 -8.64
N LYS A 30 -12.25 -25.44 -7.71
CA LYS A 30 -13.52 -25.11 -7.04
C LYS A 30 -13.40 -23.72 -6.40
N PRO A 31 -14.41 -22.84 -6.51
CA PRO A 31 -14.38 -21.51 -5.87
C PRO A 31 -14.14 -21.61 -4.35
N CYS A 32 -13.58 -20.57 -3.76
CA CYS A 32 -13.46 -20.47 -2.31
C CYS A 32 -14.83 -20.50 -1.64
N PRO A 33 -15.01 -21.24 -0.53
CA PRO A 33 -16.22 -21.15 0.28
C PRO A 33 -16.49 -19.71 0.71
N SER A 34 -17.77 -19.32 0.81
CA SER A 34 -18.15 -17.93 1.17
C SER A 34 -17.65 -17.46 2.53
N ASN A 35 -17.38 -18.40 3.44
CA ASN A 35 -16.77 -18.12 4.74
C ASN A 35 -15.23 -18.04 4.70
N GLY A 36 -14.61 -18.19 3.52
CA GLY A 36 -13.16 -18.11 3.33
C GLY A 36 -12.35 -19.29 3.83
N SER A 37 -13.00 -20.34 4.36
CA SER A 37 -12.27 -21.49 4.93
C SER A 37 -11.41 -22.20 3.87
N GLY A 38 -10.20 -22.61 4.26
CA GLY A 38 -9.27 -23.35 3.40
C GLY A 38 -8.66 -22.54 2.24
N CYS A 39 -9.00 -21.24 2.06
CA CYS A 39 -8.43 -20.42 1.02
C CYS A 39 -7.27 -19.55 1.49
N THR A 40 -6.33 -19.28 0.60
CA THR A 40 -5.34 -18.22 0.81
C THR A 40 -5.90 -16.86 0.38
N LEU A 41 -5.42 -15.77 0.96
CA LEU A 41 -5.82 -14.42 0.55
C LEU A 41 -5.43 -14.12 -0.89
N ALA A 42 -4.30 -14.65 -1.38
CA ALA A 42 -3.90 -14.56 -2.80
C ALA A 42 -4.94 -15.20 -3.72
N ARG A 43 -5.55 -16.31 -3.30
CA ARG A 43 -6.62 -16.95 -4.05
C ARG A 43 -7.92 -16.14 -4.01
N VAL A 44 -8.28 -15.61 -2.85
CA VAL A 44 -9.42 -14.68 -2.71
C VAL A 44 -9.25 -13.48 -3.60
N ALA A 45 -8.05 -12.91 -3.65
CA ALA A 45 -7.71 -11.79 -4.55
C ALA A 45 -7.93 -12.15 -6.03
N ALA A 46 -7.51 -13.34 -6.45
CA ALA A 46 -7.72 -13.81 -7.83
C ALA A 46 -9.20 -13.99 -8.18
N GLU A 47 -10.06 -14.37 -7.21
CA GLU A 47 -11.49 -14.58 -7.43
C GLU A 47 -12.32 -13.27 -7.36
N THR A 48 -11.84 -12.25 -6.66
CA THR A 48 -12.58 -11.00 -6.42
C THR A 48 -12.07 -9.82 -7.23
N GLY A 49 -10.85 -9.92 -7.76
CA GLY A 49 -10.16 -8.81 -8.42
C GLY A 49 -9.70 -7.71 -7.46
N ILE A 50 -9.76 -7.94 -6.13
CA ILE A 50 -9.24 -7.03 -5.11
C ILE A 50 -7.84 -7.52 -4.73
N PHE A 51 -6.82 -6.67 -4.86
CA PHE A 51 -5.48 -7.00 -4.39
C PHE A 51 -5.48 -7.19 -2.87
N VAL A 52 -4.77 -8.21 -2.39
CA VAL A 52 -4.58 -8.42 -0.95
C VAL A 52 -3.09 -8.45 -0.66
N GLY A 53 -2.64 -7.52 0.19
CA GLY A 53 -1.24 -7.28 0.47
C GLY A 53 -0.86 -7.31 1.94
N THR A 54 0.45 -7.26 2.17
CA THR A 54 1.06 -7.07 3.48
C THR A 54 2.22 -6.09 3.40
N ALA A 55 2.47 -5.35 4.49
CA ALA A 55 3.71 -4.58 4.63
C ALA A 55 4.90 -5.53 4.89
N LEU A 56 6.07 -5.10 4.43
CA LEU A 56 7.32 -5.85 4.53
C LEU A 56 8.37 -5.05 5.28
N SER A 57 9.00 -5.65 6.27
CA SER A 57 10.21 -5.12 6.88
C SER A 57 11.37 -5.04 5.86
N ASN A 58 12.39 -4.25 6.16
CA ASN A 58 13.58 -4.13 5.31
C ASN A 58 14.38 -5.44 5.22
N GLU A 59 14.32 -6.24 6.27
CA GLU A 59 15.00 -7.53 6.39
C GLU A 59 13.96 -8.63 6.63
N MET A 60 13.81 -9.54 5.69
CA MET A 60 12.90 -10.69 5.78
C MET A 60 13.67 -11.99 5.70
N THR A 61 13.34 -12.92 6.57
CA THR A 61 13.79 -14.31 6.51
C THR A 61 13.24 -15.05 5.28
N ALA A 62 13.82 -16.18 4.95
CA ALA A 62 13.30 -17.03 3.88
C ALA A 62 11.89 -17.56 4.19
N ALA A 63 11.58 -17.83 5.47
CA ALA A 63 10.26 -18.28 5.92
C ALA A 63 9.20 -17.20 5.74
N GLU A 64 9.47 -15.96 6.14
CA GLU A 64 8.56 -14.81 5.93
C GLU A 64 8.30 -14.56 4.44
N LYS A 65 9.34 -14.60 3.61
CA LYS A 65 9.19 -14.51 2.16
C LYS A 65 8.32 -15.61 1.56
N ALA A 66 8.42 -16.84 2.08
CA ALA A 66 7.57 -17.96 1.67
C ALA A 66 6.11 -17.73 2.08
N ASP A 67 5.87 -17.28 3.32
CA ASP A 67 4.52 -16.97 3.82
C ASP A 67 3.87 -15.85 3.01
N VAL A 68 4.62 -14.78 2.69
CA VAL A 68 4.10 -13.70 1.84
C VAL A 68 3.64 -14.24 0.49
N THR A 69 4.49 -14.99 -0.19
CA THR A 69 4.18 -15.50 -1.53
C THR A 69 3.03 -16.53 -1.53
N ALA A 70 2.83 -17.26 -0.43
CA ALA A 70 1.73 -18.20 -0.28
C ALA A 70 0.38 -17.52 0.00
N ASN A 71 0.39 -16.38 0.68
CA ASN A 71 -0.83 -15.77 1.23
C ASN A 71 -1.27 -14.50 0.51
N PHE A 72 -0.36 -13.74 -0.14
CA PHE A 72 -0.64 -12.42 -0.68
C PHE A 72 -0.27 -12.30 -2.17
N ASN A 73 -0.89 -11.37 -2.88
CA ASN A 73 -0.54 -11.03 -4.26
C ASN A 73 -0.07 -9.57 -4.42
N ALA A 74 0.01 -8.83 -3.32
CA ALA A 74 0.54 -7.48 -3.27
C ALA A 74 1.42 -7.29 -2.03
N VAL A 75 2.35 -6.35 -2.11
CA VAL A 75 3.26 -6.02 -1.01
C VAL A 75 3.51 -4.51 -0.96
N THR A 76 3.70 -4.00 0.26
CA THR A 76 4.11 -2.62 0.52
C THR A 76 5.43 -2.63 1.27
N SER A 77 6.40 -1.82 0.86
CA SER A 77 7.60 -1.61 1.66
C SER A 77 7.26 -0.74 2.86
N GLU A 78 7.44 -1.26 4.08
CA GLU A 78 7.14 -0.51 5.29
C GLU A 78 8.02 0.74 5.43
N ASN A 79 9.35 0.57 5.26
CA ASN A 79 10.31 1.65 5.53
C ASN A 79 11.27 1.96 4.37
N ALA A 80 11.63 0.97 3.51
CA ALA A 80 12.76 1.08 2.59
C ALA A 80 12.70 2.28 1.62
N PHE A 81 11.52 2.76 1.24
CA PHE A 81 11.36 3.93 0.35
C PHE A 81 11.23 5.27 1.10
N LYS A 82 11.19 5.28 2.44
CA LYS A 82 11.11 6.53 3.21
C LYS A 82 12.39 7.36 3.04
N TRP A 83 12.26 8.68 3.09
CA TRP A 83 13.39 9.56 2.78
C TRP A 83 14.55 9.38 3.76
N SER A 84 14.25 9.22 5.06
CA SER A 84 15.27 8.93 6.08
C SER A 84 16.05 7.64 5.83
N GLU A 85 15.39 6.61 5.29
CA GLU A 85 16.04 5.33 5.03
C GLU A 85 16.99 5.39 3.83
N MET A 86 16.57 6.08 2.78
CA MET A 86 17.33 6.18 1.54
C MET A 86 18.42 7.26 1.56
N SER A 87 18.32 8.27 2.43
CA SER A 87 19.19 9.46 2.41
C SER A 87 19.58 9.87 3.82
N LYS A 88 20.55 9.19 4.38
CA LYS A 88 21.09 9.50 5.73
C LYS A 88 21.86 10.83 5.74
N THR A 89 22.45 11.20 4.59
CA THR A 89 23.19 12.46 4.40
C THR A 89 22.71 13.19 3.14
N ALA A 90 22.83 14.51 3.12
CA ALA A 90 22.47 15.33 1.97
C ALA A 90 23.21 14.90 0.70
N GLY A 91 22.51 14.86 -0.42
CA GLY A 91 23.08 14.46 -1.73
C GLY A 91 23.24 12.94 -1.94
N ALA A 92 23.32 12.14 -0.88
CA ALA A 92 23.42 10.68 -0.99
C ALA A 92 22.06 10.02 -1.09
N THR A 93 22.00 8.90 -1.82
CA THR A 93 20.81 8.03 -1.87
C THR A 93 21.28 6.57 -1.95
N ASP A 94 20.91 5.77 -0.95
CA ASP A 94 21.18 4.34 -0.92
C ASP A 94 19.98 3.58 -1.50
N PHE A 95 20.25 2.73 -2.49
CA PHE A 95 19.27 1.92 -3.17
C PHE A 95 19.37 0.43 -2.83
N ALA A 96 20.33 0.01 -2.02
CA ALA A 96 20.63 -1.41 -1.82
C ALA A 96 19.42 -2.21 -1.34
N THR A 97 18.71 -1.71 -0.34
CA THR A 97 17.51 -2.38 0.22
C THR A 97 16.35 -2.34 -0.76
N THR A 98 16.08 -1.18 -1.35
CA THR A 98 14.97 -1.04 -2.33
C THR A 98 15.22 -1.84 -3.59
N ASP A 99 16.46 -1.95 -4.08
CA ASP A 99 16.80 -2.80 -5.24
C ASP A 99 16.53 -4.28 -4.97
N ARG A 100 16.95 -4.80 -3.80
CA ARG A 100 16.67 -6.19 -3.39
C ARG A 100 15.16 -6.45 -3.31
N LEU A 101 14.40 -5.53 -2.70
CA LEU A 101 12.97 -5.66 -2.54
C LEU A 101 12.23 -5.64 -3.88
N VAL A 102 12.55 -4.69 -4.75
CA VAL A 102 11.94 -4.57 -6.09
C VAL A 102 12.23 -5.81 -6.92
N ALA A 103 13.49 -6.28 -6.95
CA ALA A 103 13.87 -7.48 -7.68
C ALA A 103 13.12 -8.72 -7.19
N TRP A 104 13.00 -8.89 -5.86
CA TRP A 104 12.26 -10.01 -5.27
C TRP A 104 10.76 -9.94 -5.59
N ALA A 105 10.12 -8.77 -5.43
CA ALA A 105 8.71 -8.61 -5.73
C ALA A 105 8.41 -8.92 -7.21
N GLN A 106 9.26 -8.45 -8.14
CA GLN A 106 9.14 -8.75 -9.56
C GLN A 106 9.31 -10.26 -9.84
N ALA A 107 10.34 -10.91 -9.27
CA ALA A 107 10.57 -12.35 -9.43
C ALA A 107 9.38 -13.19 -8.93
N LYS A 108 8.68 -12.73 -7.91
CA LYS A 108 7.49 -13.37 -7.35
C LYS A 108 6.17 -12.90 -7.97
N LYS A 109 6.21 -11.97 -8.94
CA LYS A 109 5.04 -11.38 -9.61
C LYS A 109 4.07 -10.73 -8.61
N LEU A 110 4.61 -10.15 -7.54
CA LEU A 110 3.84 -9.43 -6.53
C LEU A 110 3.65 -7.97 -6.98
N ARG A 111 2.45 -7.43 -6.77
CA ARG A 111 2.15 -6.02 -7.01
C ARG A 111 2.81 -5.19 -5.90
N LEU A 112 3.81 -4.40 -6.25
CA LEU A 112 4.57 -3.59 -5.29
C LEU A 112 3.99 -2.18 -5.17
N ARG A 113 3.74 -1.76 -3.91
CA ARG A 113 3.49 -0.37 -3.49
C ARG A 113 4.75 0.17 -2.84
N ALA A 114 5.27 1.28 -3.34
CA ALA A 114 6.38 2.01 -2.73
C ALA A 114 5.85 3.06 -1.76
N HIS A 115 6.11 2.87 -0.50
CA HIS A 115 5.71 3.73 0.59
C HIS A 115 6.97 4.32 1.25
N THR A 116 7.20 5.59 1.24
CA THR A 116 6.48 6.70 0.64
C THR A 116 7.48 7.70 0.06
N LEU A 117 7.05 8.49 -0.92
CA LEU A 117 7.96 9.46 -1.55
C LEU A 117 8.18 10.69 -0.66
N LEU A 118 7.09 11.33 -0.17
CA LEU A 118 7.14 12.48 0.74
C LEU A 118 6.26 12.23 1.97
N TRP A 119 6.87 12.37 3.14
CA TRP A 119 6.21 12.30 4.45
C TRP A 119 6.95 13.23 5.42
N HIS A 120 6.24 14.15 6.05
CA HIS A 120 6.85 15.19 6.89
C HIS A 120 7.19 14.74 8.31
N ARG A 121 6.65 13.60 8.76
CA ARG A 121 6.81 13.12 10.13
C ARG A 121 8.21 12.59 10.40
N ILE A 122 8.38 11.79 11.42
CA ILE A 122 9.67 11.35 12.00
C ILE A 122 10.63 10.66 11.01
N GLN A 123 10.16 10.15 9.90
CA GLN A 123 10.98 9.45 8.89
C GLN A 123 11.24 10.31 7.63
N ASN A 124 11.23 11.62 7.78
CA ASN A 124 11.79 12.55 6.79
C ASN A 124 13.32 12.55 6.84
N ALA A 125 13.96 13.09 5.81
CA ALA A 125 15.44 13.15 5.78
C ALA A 125 16.01 13.93 6.97
N PRO A 126 16.93 13.35 7.77
CA PRO A 126 17.37 13.95 9.02
C PRO A 126 18.10 15.28 8.82
N TRP A 127 18.71 15.48 7.67
CA TRP A 127 19.45 16.69 7.30
C TRP A 127 18.55 17.80 6.70
N LEU A 128 17.31 17.52 6.34
CA LEU A 128 16.45 18.44 5.57
C LEU A 128 16.20 19.76 6.30
N LYS A 129 15.93 19.72 7.62
CA LYS A 129 15.68 20.93 8.41
C LYS A 129 16.91 21.86 8.42
N ALA A 130 18.10 21.32 8.61
CA ALA A 130 19.36 22.08 8.60
C ALA A 130 19.67 22.63 7.21
N GLU A 131 19.46 21.86 6.15
CA GLU A 131 19.65 22.27 4.76
C GLU A 131 18.76 23.46 4.39
N LEU A 132 17.49 23.44 4.80
CA LEU A 132 16.57 24.52 4.54
C LEU A 132 16.90 25.78 5.35
N ALA A 133 17.34 25.63 6.61
CA ALA A 133 17.74 26.75 7.46
C ALA A 133 19.00 27.46 6.94
N ALA A 134 19.91 26.73 6.29
CA ALA A 134 21.14 27.29 5.70
C ALA A 134 20.90 27.93 4.32
N SER A 135 19.74 27.71 3.69
CA SER A 135 19.46 28.21 2.36
C SER A 135 18.97 29.66 2.37
N PRO A 136 19.50 30.54 1.51
CA PRO A 136 18.97 31.90 1.34
C PRO A 136 17.56 31.93 0.73
N ASN A 137 17.12 30.83 0.11
CA ASN A 137 15.77 30.65 -0.40
C ASN A 137 15.25 29.22 -0.11
N PRO A 138 14.75 28.96 1.11
CA PRO A 138 14.28 27.65 1.52
C PRO A 138 13.21 27.06 0.59
N ALA A 139 12.30 27.89 0.05
CA ALA A 139 11.23 27.44 -0.82
C ALA A 139 11.78 26.92 -2.17
N ALA A 140 12.71 27.63 -2.80
CA ALA A 140 13.35 27.17 -4.03
C ALA A 140 14.17 25.90 -3.78
N ARG A 141 14.91 25.85 -2.66
CA ARG A 141 15.72 24.69 -2.30
C ARG A 141 14.87 23.46 -2.05
N LEU A 142 13.76 23.59 -1.33
CA LEU A 142 12.86 22.45 -1.06
C LEU A 142 12.23 21.92 -2.35
N ARG A 143 11.79 22.79 -3.26
CA ARG A 143 11.29 22.36 -4.60
C ARG A 143 12.35 21.59 -5.38
N GLN A 144 13.59 22.06 -5.37
CA GLN A 144 14.72 21.37 -6.00
C GLN A 144 14.94 19.98 -5.40
N LEU A 145 14.99 19.87 -4.07
CA LEU A 145 15.20 18.60 -3.37
C LEU A 145 14.08 17.58 -3.66
N ILE A 146 12.82 18.03 -3.68
CA ILE A 146 11.67 17.18 -4.04
C ILE A 146 11.81 16.69 -5.48
N ALA A 147 12.18 17.58 -6.41
CA ALA A 147 12.35 17.23 -7.82
C ALA A 147 13.50 16.23 -8.03
N GLU A 148 14.65 16.44 -7.40
CA GLU A 148 15.81 15.57 -7.45
C GLU A 148 15.48 14.17 -6.87
N ARG A 149 14.85 14.12 -5.68
CA ARG A 149 14.42 12.86 -5.06
C ARG A 149 13.46 12.11 -5.98
N THR A 150 12.44 12.79 -6.47
CA THR A 150 11.41 12.16 -7.31
C THR A 150 12.02 11.61 -8.60
N ALA A 151 12.83 12.39 -9.31
CA ALA A 151 13.49 11.95 -10.53
C ALA A 151 14.41 10.76 -10.29
N LYS A 152 15.20 10.80 -9.18
CA LYS A 152 16.16 9.75 -8.82
C LYS A 152 15.47 8.46 -8.38
N VAL A 153 14.47 8.54 -7.49
CA VAL A 153 13.84 7.36 -6.88
C VAL A 153 12.78 6.76 -7.80
N VAL A 154 11.82 7.55 -8.26
CA VAL A 154 10.75 7.05 -9.15
C VAL A 154 11.32 6.65 -10.50
N GLY A 155 12.27 7.43 -11.05
CA GLY A 155 12.92 7.13 -12.32
C GLY A 155 13.69 5.82 -12.33
N ARG A 156 14.39 5.48 -11.21
CA ARG A 156 15.11 4.20 -11.07
C ARG A 156 14.19 2.99 -11.19
N TYR A 157 12.98 3.10 -10.65
CA TYR A 157 12.02 2.00 -10.60
C TYR A 157 10.89 2.13 -11.61
N ARG A 158 11.08 2.96 -12.64
CA ARG A 158 10.10 3.19 -13.70
C ARG A 158 9.63 1.86 -14.31
N GLY A 159 8.29 1.64 -14.29
CA GLY A 159 7.65 0.42 -14.79
C GLY A 159 7.82 -0.81 -13.92
N LYS A 160 8.47 -0.70 -12.74
CA LYS A 160 8.70 -1.80 -11.80
C LYS A 160 7.84 -1.72 -10.54
N VAL A 161 7.42 -0.52 -10.17
CA VAL A 161 6.54 -0.23 -9.03
C VAL A 161 5.14 0.02 -9.57
N ALA A 162 4.15 -0.65 -9.00
CA ALA A 162 2.76 -0.53 -9.45
C ALA A 162 2.08 0.72 -8.88
N ILE A 163 2.39 1.05 -7.62
CA ILE A 163 1.83 2.21 -6.91
C ILE A 163 2.93 2.97 -6.18
N TRP A 164 2.87 4.29 -6.25
CA TRP A 164 3.61 5.20 -5.38
C TRP A 164 2.66 5.90 -4.42
N ASP A 165 2.91 5.82 -3.12
CA ASP A 165 2.41 6.79 -2.17
C ASP A 165 3.24 8.07 -2.32
N VAL A 166 2.74 8.98 -3.16
CA VAL A 166 3.46 10.22 -3.48
C VAL A 166 3.51 11.12 -2.28
N ILE A 167 2.38 11.26 -1.59
CA ILE A 167 2.23 12.02 -0.36
C ILE A 167 1.63 11.12 0.70
N ASN A 168 2.27 11.06 1.86
CA ASN A 168 1.74 10.40 3.05
C ASN A 168 1.38 11.42 4.11
N GLU A 169 0.16 11.29 4.66
CA GLU A 169 -0.34 12.06 5.79
C GLU A 169 -0.16 13.58 5.64
N PRO A 170 -0.67 14.21 4.58
CA PRO A 170 -0.52 15.66 4.43
C PRO A 170 -1.28 16.44 5.49
N LEU A 171 -2.42 15.93 5.98
CA LEU A 171 -3.27 16.60 6.95
C LEU A 171 -2.74 16.41 8.37
N ALA A 172 -3.16 17.29 9.27
CA ALA A 172 -2.84 17.21 10.69
C ALA A 172 -3.27 15.86 11.29
N LEU A 173 -2.54 15.39 12.31
CA LEU A 173 -2.87 14.13 12.98
C LEU A 173 -4.32 14.13 13.49
N PHE A 174 -4.75 15.26 14.06
CA PHE A 174 -6.11 15.49 14.51
C PHE A 174 -6.71 16.72 13.82
N GLY A 175 -7.99 16.64 13.45
CA GLY A 175 -8.70 17.75 12.81
C GLY A 175 -8.51 17.84 11.29
N ALA A 176 -8.93 18.97 10.71
CA ALA A 176 -9.10 19.14 9.26
C ALA A 176 -7.99 19.94 8.56
N GLY A 177 -7.01 20.45 9.30
CA GLY A 177 -5.94 21.33 8.78
C GLY A 177 -4.65 20.59 8.45
N TYR A 178 -3.56 21.35 8.51
CA TYR A 178 -2.19 20.87 8.36
C TYR A 178 -1.43 21.06 9.69
N ASP A 179 -0.43 20.24 9.97
CA ASP A 179 0.47 20.44 11.11
C ASP A 179 1.36 21.66 10.81
N THR A 180 1.02 22.83 11.34
CA THR A 180 1.75 24.10 11.13
C THR A 180 2.80 24.38 12.19
N GLU A 181 2.69 23.72 13.36
CA GLU A 181 3.59 23.87 14.51
C GLU A 181 4.12 22.51 14.94
N ASP A 182 5.29 22.50 15.56
CA ASP A 182 5.84 21.31 16.21
C ASP A 182 5.02 21.00 17.48
N SER A 183 4.63 19.74 17.66
CA SER A 183 3.96 19.24 18.86
C SER A 183 4.70 18.05 19.46
N SER A 184 4.27 17.59 20.64
CA SER A 184 4.82 16.36 21.26
C SER A 184 4.50 15.09 20.46
N LEU A 185 3.49 15.13 19.59
CA LEU A 185 3.04 13.98 18.80
C LEU A 185 3.48 14.05 17.34
N THR A 186 3.59 15.25 16.78
CA THR A 186 3.90 15.44 15.36
C THR A 186 4.82 16.64 15.14
N PRO A 187 5.84 16.54 14.29
CA PRO A 187 6.53 17.69 13.76
C PRO A 187 5.62 18.47 12.81
N LYS A 188 5.85 19.78 12.70
CA LYS A 188 5.17 20.60 11.68
C LYS A 188 5.44 20.06 10.28
N ASN A 189 4.46 20.22 9.40
CA ASN A 189 4.59 19.82 8.00
C ASN A 189 5.50 20.82 7.26
N VAL A 190 6.78 20.47 7.17
CA VAL A 190 7.80 21.31 6.53
C VAL A 190 7.48 21.60 5.05
N PHE A 191 6.83 20.69 4.35
CA PHE A 191 6.43 20.90 2.97
C PHE A 191 5.33 21.96 2.87
N TYR A 192 4.30 21.84 3.71
CA TYR A 192 3.19 22.79 3.74
C TYR A 192 3.64 24.17 4.25
N THR A 193 4.39 24.23 5.35
CA THR A 193 4.81 25.50 5.94
C THR A 193 5.80 26.28 5.05
N THR A 194 6.54 25.59 4.18
CA THR A 194 7.50 26.21 3.28
C THR A 194 6.91 26.50 1.88
N LEU A 195 6.02 25.67 1.36
CA LEU A 195 5.55 25.73 -0.03
C LEU A 195 4.04 25.96 -0.18
N GLY A 196 3.26 25.91 0.93
CA GLY A 196 1.80 25.91 0.87
C GLY A 196 1.24 24.60 0.31
N GLU A 197 -0.09 24.46 0.20
CA GLU A 197 -0.78 23.25 -0.31
C GLU A 197 -0.31 22.80 -1.70
N GLY A 198 0.18 23.76 -2.51
CA GLY A 198 0.62 23.51 -3.90
C GLY A 198 1.71 22.45 -4.04
N TYR A 199 2.50 22.18 -2.96
CA TYR A 199 3.54 21.14 -3.01
C TYR A 199 2.98 19.76 -3.34
N ILE A 200 1.72 19.50 -2.99
CA ILE A 200 1.03 18.22 -3.28
C ILE A 200 0.88 18.05 -4.79
N ALA A 201 0.32 19.05 -5.47
CA ALA A 201 0.15 19.04 -6.92
C ALA A 201 1.49 18.90 -7.66
N ASP A 202 2.51 19.67 -7.21
CA ASP A 202 3.87 19.62 -7.77
C ASP A 202 4.47 18.21 -7.64
N ALA A 203 4.37 17.58 -6.48
CA ALA A 203 4.90 16.25 -6.24
C ALA A 203 4.23 15.18 -7.13
N PHE A 204 2.90 15.22 -7.27
CA PHE A 204 2.18 14.33 -8.18
C PHE A 204 2.59 14.55 -9.64
N GLY A 205 2.75 15.80 -10.09
CA GLY A 205 3.22 16.13 -11.42
C GLY A 205 4.63 15.59 -11.71
N LEU A 206 5.55 15.75 -10.76
CA LEU A 206 6.91 15.22 -10.84
C LEU A 206 6.94 13.70 -10.89
N ALA A 207 6.16 13.02 -10.04
CA ALA A 207 6.06 11.56 -10.01
C ALA A 207 5.50 11.00 -11.32
N HIS A 208 4.45 11.63 -11.87
CA HIS A 208 3.87 11.25 -13.16
C HIS A 208 4.87 11.41 -14.31
N LYS A 209 5.63 12.50 -14.32
CA LYS A 209 6.69 12.71 -15.31
C LYS A 209 7.77 11.63 -15.23
N ALA A 210 8.15 11.22 -14.02
CA ALA A 210 9.18 10.21 -13.80
C ALA A 210 8.70 8.79 -14.18
N ASP A 211 7.45 8.42 -13.85
CA ASP A 211 6.82 7.15 -14.24
C ASP A 211 5.34 7.34 -14.62
N PRO A 212 5.01 7.60 -15.90
CA PRO A 212 3.63 7.80 -16.35
C PRO A 212 2.72 6.57 -16.24
N LYS A 213 3.29 5.37 -16.01
CA LYS A 213 2.52 4.11 -15.93
C LYS A 213 2.16 3.72 -14.52
N ALA A 214 2.93 4.16 -13.53
CA ALA A 214 2.64 3.89 -12.12
C ALA A 214 1.36 4.59 -11.67
N LYS A 215 0.66 3.97 -10.71
CA LYS A 215 -0.50 4.58 -10.07
C LYS A 215 -0.04 5.47 -8.90
N LEU A 216 -0.52 6.69 -8.87
CA LEU A 216 -0.11 7.71 -7.92
C LEU A 216 -1.18 7.91 -6.85
N PHE A 217 -0.81 7.69 -5.59
CA PHE A 217 -1.72 7.72 -4.45
C PHE A 217 -1.35 8.81 -3.44
N LEU A 218 -2.36 9.37 -2.82
CA LEU A 218 -2.28 10.09 -1.56
C LEU A 218 -2.72 9.12 -0.47
N ASN A 219 -1.89 8.90 0.55
CA ASN A 219 -2.16 7.98 1.65
C ASN A 219 -2.41 8.75 2.95
N GLU A 220 -3.48 8.42 3.70
CA GLU A 220 -3.84 9.19 4.89
C GLU A 220 -4.33 8.32 6.04
N LEU A 221 -3.96 8.72 7.26
CA LEU A 221 -4.49 8.16 8.49
C LEU A 221 -5.82 8.83 8.84
N LEU A 222 -6.90 8.07 8.76
CA LEU A 222 -8.23 8.50 9.20
C LEU A 222 -8.64 7.73 10.44
N TRP A 223 -9.05 8.46 11.49
CA TRP A 223 -9.50 7.85 12.75
C TRP A 223 -10.87 7.17 12.61
N ASP A 224 -11.74 7.74 11.78
CA ASP A 224 -12.99 7.12 11.34
C ASP A 224 -13.30 7.59 9.91
N ALA A 225 -13.07 6.73 8.92
CA ALA A 225 -13.29 7.04 7.52
C ALA A 225 -14.80 7.09 7.20
N ARG A 226 -15.44 8.20 7.50
CA ARG A 226 -16.87 8.45 7.29
C ARG A 226 -17.16 9.90 6.87
N ILE A 227 -18.27 10.10 6.21
CA ILE A 227 -18.80 11.43 5.92
C ILE A 227 -19.24 12.10 7.23
N GLY A 228 -18.91 13.38 7.40
CA GLY A 228 -19.17 14.16 8.60
C GLY A 228 -18.08 14.05 9.67
N ASP A 229 -17.02 13.29 9.45
CA ASP A 229 -15.80 13.38 10.25
C ASP A 229 -14.91 14.50 9.69
N PRO A 230 -14.43 15.46 10.52
CA PRO A 230 -13.72 16.64 10.02
C PRO A 230 -12.49 16.33 9.18
N LYS A 231 -11.67 15.33 9.57
CA LYS A 231 -10.47 14.95 8.83
C LYS A 231 -10.81 14.21 7.53
N SER A 232 -11.80 13.33 7.60
CA SER A 232 -12.30 12.60 6.41
C SER A 232 -12.90 13.55 5.38
N ASP A 233 -13.68 14.53 5.82
CA ASP A 233 -14.27 15.55 4.94
C ASP A 233 -13.19 16.48 4.35
N ALA A 234 -12.14 16.83 5.13
CA ALA A 234 -11.01 17.61 4.65
C ALA A 234 -10.21 16.84 3.56
N LEU A 235 -9.99 15.54 3.74
CA LEU A 235 -9.35 14.70 2.73
C LEU A 235 -10.19 14.63 1.44
N LEU A 236 -11.51 14.43 1.58
CA LEU A 236 -12.42 14.40 0.44
C LEU A 236 -12.38 15.74 -0.33
N ALA A 237 -12.39 16.86 0.38
CA ALA A 237 -12.29 18.20 -0.20
C ALA A 237 -10.94 18.44 -0.88
N LEU A 238 -9.82 17.99 -0.29
CA LEU A 238 -8.49 18.07 -0.88
C LEU A 238 -8.45 17.30 -2.21
N VAL A 239 -8.91 16.05 -2.21
CA VAL A 239 -8.96 15.23 -3.43
C VAL A 239 -9.83 15.88 -4.51
N ALA A 240 -10.96 16.47 -4.15
CA ALA A 240 -11.82 17.20 -5.08
C ALA A 240 -11.09 18.40 -5.72
N ARG A 241 -10.33 19.18 -4.92
CA ARG A 241 -9.50 20.29 -5.44
C ARG A 241 -8.41 19.79 -6.40
N LEU A 242 -7.70 18.72 -6.03
CA LEU A 242 -6.66 18.12 -6.88
C LEU A 242 -7.24 17.63 -8.22
N LYS A 243 -8.38 16.94 -8.20
CA LYS A 243 -9.07 16.49 -9.44
C LYS A 243 -9.54 17.66 -10.28
N LYS A 244 -10.12 18.70 -9.68
CA LYS A 244 -10.52 19.95 -10.40
C LYS A 244 -9.33 20.61 -11.07
N ALA A 245 -8.17 20.61 -10.42
CA ALA A 245 -6.91 21.13 -10.95
C ALA A 245 -6.22 20.18 -11.96
N ARG A 246 -6.83 19.03 -12.28
CA ARG A 246 -6.29 18.00 -13.18
C ARG A 246 -4.94 17.43 -12.73
N VAL A 247 -4.68 17.40 -11.42
CA VAL A 247 -3.52 16.74 -10.85
C VAL A 247 -3.61 15.23 -11.15
N PRO A 248 -2.51 14.56 -11.54
CA PRO A 248 -2.50 13.14 -11.90
C PRO A 248 -2.58 12.23 -10.67
N ILE A 249 -3.61 12.39 -9.85
CA ILE A 249 -3.93 11.50 -8.72
C ILE A 249 -4.83 10.36 -9.21
N ASP A 250 -4.34 9.12 -9.07
CA ASP A 250 -5.07 7.90 -9.44
C ASP A 250 -5.87 7.32 -8.27
N GLY A 251 -5.41 7.54 -7.03
CA GLY A 251 -6.05 6.91 -5.88
C GLY A 251 -5.77 7.56 -4.53
N VAL A 252 -6.53 7.08 -3.54
CA VAL A 252 -6.40 7.43 -2.13
C VAL A 252 -6.20 6.15 -1.33
N GLY A 253 -5.18 6.14 -0.47
CA GLY A 253 -4.97 5.13 0.55
C GLY A 253 -5.64 5.56 1.86
N ILE A 254 -6.38 4.65 2.47
CA ILE A 254 -6.91 4.78 3.82
C ILE A 254 -6.13 3.82 4.69
N GLN A 255 -5.28 4.32 5.60
CA GLN A 255 -4.39 3.49 6.40
C GLN A 255 -5.13 2.43 7.23
N ALA A 256 -6.17 2.85 7.94
CA ALA A 256 -7.00 1.94 8.73
C ALA A 256 -6.30 1.33 9.95
N HIS A 257 -5.37 2.05 10.58
CA HIS A 257 -4.80 1.65 11.87
C HIS A 257 -5.84 1.76 12.99
N ALA A 258 -6.34 0.62 13.48
CA ALA A 258 -7.25 0.58 14.63
C ALA A 258 -6.43 0.50 15.94
N MET A 259 -5.79 1.63 16.29
CA MET A 259 -4.78 1.66 17.37
C MET A 259 -5.14 2.55 18.57
N LEU A 260 -6.07 3.48 18.46
CA LEU A 260 -6.47 4.38 19.56
C LEU A 260 -7.94 4.23 19.92
N GLY A 261 -8.25 4.39 21.21
CA GLY A 261 -9.57 4.66 21.73
C GLY A 261 -10.23 3.54 22.52
N THR A 262 -10.61 3.85 23.75
CA THR A 262 -11.52 3.07 24.59
C THR A 262 -12.95 3.64 24.58
N SER A 263 -13.15 4.85 24.01
CA SER A 263 -14.40 5.61 24.09
C SER A 263 -14.98 6.08 22.75
N SER A 264 -14.28 5.81 21.63
CA SER A 264 -14.77 6.15 20.29
C SER A 264 -15.14 4.88 19.51
N PRO A 265 -16.15 4.91 18.64
CA PRO A 265 -16.44 3.77 17.79
C PRO A 265 -15.18 3.43 16.97
N TRP A 266 -14.78 2.18 17.07
CA TRP A 266 -13.63 1.59 16.38
C TRP A 266 -13.64 1.89 14.89
N PHE A 267 -12.47 2.16 14.32
CA PHE A 267 -12.36 2.25 12.87
C PHE A 267 -12.67 0.88 12.21
N PRO A 268 -13.50 0.86 11.18
CA PRO A 268 -14.56 1.84 10.90
C PRO A 268 -15.76 1.60 11.83
N SER A 269 -16.51 2.65 12.12
CA SER A 269 -17.71 2.51 12.97
C SER A 269 -18.69 1.47 12.41
N THR A 270 -18.91 1.43 11.08
CA THR A 270 -19.72 0.40 10.41
C THR A 270 -19.20 0.10 9.00
N THR A 271 -19.52 -1.09 8.46
CA THR A 271 -19.28 -1.42 7.05
C THR A 271 -19.93 -0.40 6.12
N ALA A 272 -21.15 0.03 6.41
CA ALA A 272 -21.89 0.97 5.59
C ALA A 272 -21.28 2.38 5.59
N SER A 273 -20.74 2.87 6.73
CA SER A 273 -20.10 4.18 6.80
C SER A 273 -18.83 4.23 5.97
N LEU A 274 -17.94 3.23 6.13
CA LEU A 274 -16.73 3.13 5.36
C LEU A 274 -17.02 2.96 3.86
N LYS A 275 -17.98 2.10 3.51
CA LYS A 275 -18.41 1.95 2.11
C LYS A 275 -18.85 3.27 1.49
N ARG A 276 -19.73 4.03 2.20
CA ARG A 276 -20.19 5.35 1.71
C ARG A 276 -19.03 6.31 1.49
N TYR A 277 -18.03 6.31 2.38
CA TYR A 277 -16.84 7.16 2.23
C TYR A 277 -15.99 6.76 1.03
N ILE A 278 -15.73 5.45 0.85
CA ILE A 278 -15.04 4.92 -0.34
C ILE A 278 -15.81 5.29 -1.63
N ASP A 279 -17.13 5.15 -1.63
CA ASP A 279 -17.97 5.53 -2.78
C ASP A 279 -17.92 7.03 -3.08
N ALA A 280 -17.82 7.89 -2.05
CA ALA A 280 -17.70 9.33 -2.21
C ALA A 280 -16.36 9.70 -2.88
N LEU A 281 -15.24 9.10 -2.45
CA LEU A 281 -13.95 9.22 -3.14
C LEU A 281 -14.02 8.68 -4.58
N GLY A 282 -14.67 7.54 -4.77
CA GLY A 282 -14.86 6.94 -6.09
C GLY A 282 -15.62 7.84 -7.07
N LYS A 283 -16.59 8.63 -6.60
CA LYS A 283 -17.31 9.62 -7.42
C LYS A 283 -16.41 10.75 -7.92
N LEU A 284 -15.30 11.03 -7.23
CA LEU A 284 -14.26 11.97 -7.70
C LEU A 284 -13.35 11.37 -8.78
N GLY A 285 -13.57 10.11 -9.17
CA GLY A 285 -12.78 9.43 -10.20
C GLY A 285 -11.43 8.91 -9.71
N VAL A 286 -11.29 8.60 -8.43
CA VAL A 286 -10.10 7.95 -7.85
C VAL A 286 -10.40 6.53 -7.39
N LYS A 287 -9.39 5.65 -7.41
CA LYS A 287 -9.44 4.36 -6.73
C LYS A 287 -9.16 4.54 -5.24
N VAL A 288 -9.63 3.61 -4.43
CA VAL A 288 -9.35 3.59 -3.00
C VAL A 288 -8.72 2.26 -2.64
N GLU A 289 -7.71 2.27 -1.77
CA GLU A 289 -7.17 1.07 -1.15
C GLU A 289 -7.11 1.25 0.36
N ILE A 290 -7.42 0.18 1.09
CA ILE A 290 -7.09 0.06 2.50
C ILE A 290 -5.62 -0.33 2.53
N THR A 291 -4.77 0.47 3.18
CA THR A 291 -3.33 0.38 2.93
C THR A 291 -2.50 -0.16 4.09
N GLU A 292 -3.00 -0.08 5.34
CA GLU A 292 -2.18 -0.32 6.52
C GLU A 292 -2.98 -0.95 7.67
N LEU A 293 -3.95 -1.80 7.34
CA LEU A 293 -4.89 -2.34 8.33
C LEU A 293 -4.18 -3.16 9.40
N ASP A 294 -4.33 -2.74 10.63
CA ASP A 294 -4.03 -3.48 11.85
C ASP A 294 -5.08 -3.20 12.93
N VAL A 295 -5.28 -4.15 13.86
CA VAL A 295 -6.31 -4.05 14.91
C VAL A 295 -5.73 -4.50 16.23
N ARG A 296 -5.39 -3.55 17.11
CA ARG A 296 -4.82 -3.84 18.43
C ARG A 296 -5.76 -4.69 19.29
N LEU A 297 -5.28 -5.85 19.73
CA LEU A 297 -6.06 -6.76 20.56
C LEU A 297 -6.35 -6.19 21.96
N PRO A 298 -5.42 -5.50 22.67
CA PRO A 298 -5.71 -4.88 23.97
C PRO A 298 -6.89 -3.91 23.99
N LEU A 299 -7.20 -3.27 22.86
CA LEU A 299 -8.37 -2.41 22.75
C LEU A 299 -9.71 -3.17 22.86
N LEU A 300 -9.68 -4.47 22.73
CA LEU A 300 -10.84 -5.36 22.73
C LEU A 300 -10.87 -6.25 23.99
N ALA A 301 -10.06 -5.92 25.00
CA ALA A 301 -9.92 -6.73 26.21
C ALA A 301 -11.25 -6.89 26.98
N ASP A 302 -12.13 -5.89 26.93
CA ASP A 302 -13.44 -5.91 27.58
C ASP A 302 -14.49 -6.73 26.82
N GLN A 303 -14.16 -7.23 25.62
CA GLN A 303 -15.09 -8.05 24.84
C GLN A 303 -15.11 -9.50 25.37
N PRO A 304 -16.25 -10.18 25.38
CA PRO A 304 -16.36 -11.58 25.83
C PRO A 304 -15.41 -12.53 25.10
N ASN A 305 -15.07 -12.22 23.85
CA ASN A 305 -14.08 -12.94 23.05
C ASN A 305 -13.27 -11.92 22.21
N PRO A 306 -12.14 -11.43 22.71
CA PRO A 306 -11.32 -10.41 22.00
C PRO A 306 -10.86 -10.83 20.61
N LEU A 307 -10.51 -12.10 20.39
CA LEU A 307 -10.10 -12.59 19.06
C LEU A 307 -11.26 -12.60 18.05
N ALA A 308 -12.46 -12.94 18.49
CA ALA A 308 -13.65 -12.87 17.65
C ALA A 308 -14.02 -11.40 17.35
N ALA A 309 -13.90 -10.52 18.34
CA ALA A 309 -14.10 -9.07 18.15
C ALA A 309 -13.09 -8.48 17.17
N GLN A 310 -11.80 -8.83 17.27
CA GLN A 310 -10.76 -8.48 16.30
C GLN A 310 -11.14 -8.94 14.88
N ALA A 311 -11.52 -10.20 14.74
CA ALA A 311 -11.97 -10.76 13.47
C ALA A 311 -13.19 -10.01 12.89
N ALA A 312 -14.12 -9.57 13.73
CA ALA A 312 -15.29 -8.79 13.30
C ALA A 312 -14.89 -7.42 12.74
N VAL A 313 -13.88 -6.73 13.32
CA VAL A 313 -13.34 -5.47 12.76
C VAL A 313 -12.71 -5.71 11.39
N TYR A 314 -11.85 -6.71 11.26
CA TYR A 314 -11.25 -7.10 9.98
C TYR A 314 -12.31 -7.43 8.91
N ARG A 315 -13.34 -8.21 9.29
CA ARG A 315 -14.47 -8.51 8.41
C ARG A 315 -15.19 -7.27 7.93
N ARG A 316 -15.46 -6.33 8.83
CA ARG A 316 -16.15 -5.06 8.55
C ARG A 316 -15.42 -4.25 7.48
N VAL A 317 -14.10 -4.10 7.61
CA VAL A 317 -13.26 -3.39 6.63
C VAL A 317 -13.25 -4.12 5.29
N ALA A 318 -13.03 -5.43 5.30
CA ALA A 318 -12.97 -6.25 4.09
C ALA A 318 -14.31 -6.24 3.33
N SER A 319 -15.44 -6.32 4.05
CA SER A 319 -16.79 -6.23 3.47
C SER A 319 -17.06 -4.87 2.85
N ALA A 320 -16.65 -3.77 3.52
CA ALA A 320 -16.79 -2.42 2.97
C ALA A 320 -16.01 -2.25 1.66
N CYS A 321 -14.76 -2.74 1.62
CA CYS A 321 -13.95 -2.76 0.42
C CYS A 321 -14.59 -3.63 -0.69
N ALA A 322 -15.09 -4.81 -0.35
CA ALA A 322 -15.75 -5.70 -1.32
C ALA A 322 -17.00 -5.08 -1.95
N GLN A 323 -17.82 -4.39 -1.16
CA GLN A 323 -19.07 -3.78 -1.60
C GLN A 323 -18.89 -2.45 -2.35
N ALA A 324 -17.74 -1.77 -2.20
CA ALA A 324 -17.45 -0.52 -2.86
C ALA A 324 -16.66 -0.74 -4.16
N ARG A 325 -17.22 -0.34 -5.32
CA ARG A 325 -16.56 -0.53 -6.63
C ARG A 325 -15.24 0.21 -6.79
N ALA A 326 -15.06 1.32 -6.07
CA ALA A 326 -13.84 2.11 -6.09
C ALA A 326 -12.69 1.42 -5.34
N CYS A 327 -12.98 0.51 -4.38
CA CYS A 327 -11.93 -0.21 -3.65
C CYS A 327 -11.23 -1.23 -4.55
N SER A 328 -9.90 -1.14 -4.64
CA SER A 328 -9.06 -2.01 -5.48
C SER A 328 -8.08 -2.87 -4.70
N GLY A 329 -7.87 -2.63 -3.41
CA GLY A 329 -6.93 -3.38 -2.60
C GLY A 329 -7.15 -3.25 -1.11
N LEU A 330 -6.67 -4.26 -0.37
CA LEU A 330 -6.59 -4.28 1.09
C LEU A 330 -5.22 -4.82 1.50
N THR A 331 -4.46 -4.03 2.25
CA THR A 331 -3.14 -4.38 2.78
C THR A 331 -3.16 -4.33 4.30
N VAL A 332 -2.62 -5.36 4.94
CA VAL A 332 -2.38 -5.39 6.39
C VAL A 332 -0.96 -4.90 6.68
N TRP A 333 -0.76 -4.21 7.82
CA TRP A 333 0.53 -3.58 8.10
C TRP A 333 1.48 -4.50 8.86
N GLY A 334 1.91 -5.56 8.18
CA GLY A 334 2.73 -6.66 8.67
C GLY A 334 2.04 -8.00 8.47
N GLN A 335 2.79 -9.11 8.53
CA GLN A 335 2.18 -10.42 8.31
C GLN A 335 1.91 -11.17 9.61
N ARG A 336 2.86 -11.15 10.56
CA ARG A 336 2.78 -11.84 11.85
C ARG A 336 2.71 -10.84 13.00
N ASP A 337 2.09 -11.21 14.10
CA ASP A 337 2.03 -10.36 15.29
C ASP A 337 3.41 -9.91 15.78
N SER A 338 4.46 -10.73 15.60
CA SER A 338 5.86 -10.37 15.89
C SER A 338 6.42 -9.24 15.03
N ASP A 339 5.83 -8.97 13.87
CA ASP A 339 6.35 -8.00 12.90
C ASP A 339 5.70 -6.62 13.08
N SER A 340 4.81 -6.48 14.07
CA SER A 340 4.04 -5.26 14.26
C SER A 340 4.88 -4.11 14.81
N TRP A 341 4.81 -2.96 14.14
CA TRP A 341 5.39 -1.71 14.59
C TRP A 341 4.78 -1.19 15.91
N LEU A 342 3.55 -1.61 16.24
CA LEU A 342 2.80 -1.15 17.42
C LEU A 342 3.48 -1.52 18.74
N ASP A 343 4.26 -2.59 18.80
CA ASP A 343 4.95 -3.00 20.01
C ASP A 343 6.16 -2.10 20.35
N SER A 344 6.68 -1.38 19.35
CA SER A 344 7.75 -0.38 19.51
C SER A 344 7.27 1.07 19.46
N TYR A 345 6.01 1.31 19.11
CA TYR A 345 5.46 2.66 18.99
C TYR A 345 5.09 3.23 20.37
N SER A 346 5.56 4.44 20.68
CA SER A 346 5.49 5.03 22.03
C SER A 346 4.07 5.10 22.63
N LEU A 347 3.04 5.30 21.79
CA LEU A 347 1.64 5.36 22.24
C LEU A 347 1.01 3.99 22.54
N THR A 348 1.66 2.90 22.12
CA THR A 348 1.07 1.55 22.18
C THR A 348 2.00 0.52 22.82
N SER A 349 3.28 0.81 22.96
CA SER A 349 4.30 -0.12 23.51
C SER A 349 4.04 -0.56 24.95
N ALA A 350 3.43 0.30 25.77
CA ALA A 350 3.09 -0.03 27.16
C ALA A 350 2.04 -1.16 27.30
N THR A 351 1.32 -1.48 26.24
CA THR A 351 0.31 -2.54 26.18
C THR A 351 0.72 -3.71 25.29
N ALA A 352 1.99 -3.83 24.97
CA ALA A 352 2.53 -4.97 24.22
C ALA A 352 2.36 -6.30 25.02
N PRO A 353 2.15 -7.46 24.33
CA PRO A 353 2.05 -7.60 22.88
C PRO A 353 0.68 -7.13 22.35
N ASN A 354 0.72 -6.34 21.28
CA ASN A 354 -0.49 -5.78 20.67
C ASN A 354 -1.26 -6.79 19.81
N ASN A 355 -0.60 -7.85 19.34
CA ASN A 355 -1.18 -8.96 18.54
C ASN A 355 -2.17 -8.49 17.46
N PRO A 356 -1.81 -7.54 16.59
CA PRO A 356 -2.78 -6.84 15.76
C PRO A 356 -3.04 -7.48 14.40
N LEU A 357 -2.23 -8.47 13.98
CA LEU A 357 -2.16 -8.94 12.60
C LEU A 357 -2.94 -10.24 12.33
N LEU A 358 -2.82 -10.77 11.09
CA LEU A 358 -3.62 -11.93 10.63
C LEU A 358 -3.01 -13.27 11.02
N LEU A 359 -1.69 -13.31 11.23
CA LEU A 359 -0.97 -14.48 11.69
C LEU A 359 -0.46 -14.22 13.10
N ASP A 360 -0.47 -15.24 13.96
CA ASP A 360 0.21 -15.16 15.25
C ASP A 360 1.74 -15.13 15.07
N ALA A 361 2.48 -14.94 16.15
CA ALA A 361 3.95 -14.89 16.13
C ALA A 361 4.59 -16.16 15.52
N GLY A 362 3.92 -17.31 15.62
CA GLY A 362 4.33 -18.58 15.03
C GLY A 362 3.94 -18.76 13.56
N GLY A 363 3.25 -17.79 12.96
CA GLY A 363 2.79 -17.86 11.56
C GLY A 363 1.46 -18.60 11.36
N LYS A 364 0.76 -19.00 12.43
CA LYS A 364 -0.54 -19.64 12.33
C LYS A 364 -1.64 -18.61 12.05
N ARG A 365 -2.56 -18.93 11.16
CA ARG A 365 -3.70 -18.06 10.82
C ARG A 365 -4.64 -17.87 11.99
N LYS A 366 -4.92 -16.61 12.33
CA LYS A 366 -5.91 -16.21 13.34
C LYS A 366 -7.32 -16.17 12.73
N LEU A 367 -8.36 -16.00 13.57
CA LEU A 367 -9.74 -15.78 13.10
C LEU A 367 -9.85 -14.58 12.14
N ALA A 368 -9.04 -13.56 12.37
CA ALA A 368 -8.95 -12.36 11.52
C ALA A 368 -8.60 -12.68 10.06
N TYR A 369 -7.72 -13.67 9.81
CA TYR A 369 -7.37 -14.10 8.45
C TYR A 369 -8.59 -14.60 7.67
N GLN A 370 -9.36 -15.49 8.28
CA GLN A 370 -10.59 -16.03 7.67
C GLN A 370 -11.66 -14.96 7.51
N ALA A 371 -11.74 -14.02 8.45
CA ALA A 371 -12.68 -12.90 8.41
C ALA A 371 -12.42 -11.96 7.23
N VAL A 372 -11.14 -11.65 6.94
CA VAL A 372 -10.75 -10.89 5.73
C VAL A 372 -11.15 -11.65 4.46
N ALA A 373 -10.83 -12.94 4.38
CA ALA A 373 -11.19 -13.75 3.23
C ALA A 373 -12.71 -13.75 2.98
N ALA A 374 -13.49 -13.99 4.03
CA ALA A 374 -14.95 -14.03 3.95
C ALA A 374 -15.55 -12.66 3.56
N GLY A 375 -15.02 -11.55 4.09
CA GLY A 375 -15.48 -10.20 3.76
C GLY A 375 -15.20 -9.84 2.30
N LEU A 376 -14.00 -10.13 1.79
CA LEU A 376 -13.64 -9.85 0.40
C LEU A 376 -14.45 -10.68 -0.60
N LEU A 377 -14.80 -11.92 -0.26
CA LEU A 377 -15.60 -12.79 -1.13
C LEU A 377 -17.04 -12.28 -1.37
N GLU A 378 -17.50 -11.28 -0.63
CA GLU A 378 -18.77 -10.61 -0.88
C GLU A 378 -18.80 -9.87 -2.24
N ARG A 379 -17.64 -9.52 -2.83
CA ARG A 379 -17.57 -8.92 -4.17
C ARG A 379 -18.07 -9.82 -5.29
N ARG A 380 -18.10 -11.12 -5.10
CA ARG A 380 -18.57 -12.08 -6.12
C ARG A 380 -20.09 -12.16 -6.25
N ARG A 381 -20.82 -11.53 -5.35
CA ARG A 381 -22.30 -11.58 -5.29
C ARG A 381 -22.96 -10.47 -6.09
#